data_7100defcba21e597e4393c60eb4f1260
#
_entry.id   7100defcba21e597e4393c60eb4f1260
#
_cell.length_a   1.000
_cell.length_b   1.000
_cell.length_c   1.000
_cell.angle_alpha   90.00
_cell.angle_beta   90.00
_cell.angle_gamma   90.00
#
_symmetry.space_group_name_H-M   'P 1'
#
loop_
_entity.id
_entity.type
_entity.pdbx_description
1 polymer ?
#
loop_
_entity_poly.entity_id
_entity_poly.type
_entity_poly.pdbx_seq_one_letter_code
_entity_poly.pdbx_strand_id
1 'polypeptide(L)'
;MAGVFPARTHIAKTVEHLFRLLPDVERVKTQVLLLSGSTTPFRNDTDRELALRQESNFFYLSGCDVANSHLLITARPPGHNPLANATTTSTGSSIHSTLFIPREDPLETMWSPPPPTLDEVRKTHDAHDLAYSDEFVSKVTSTLPQLGSATIHILPQTAQFPNVPATVLTQLAVAGLTPPPVITYLLPALHSARLIKTPYEIDLIREANAISSRAHEVIMRVLGKDMKEVGGKVNTRKADSAVMPGQWRIEKEAEAEAVFVASCRREGSVHQAYMPIVASAQHAATLHYCCNDRAFAWGPINADRRDLQVNRHEGHTHNGIANGHQDEPTLAPQVLLLDAGCEWRNYASDITRTTPVGNGGRFTSEARAIYQLVLKMQNEAIESLKPGLHWDAVQLQCHKTLVNGFLKLGIFKGDASAILDSEVSSAFYPHGVGHSLGLDVHDVPSASKPEPVTASGTLLALGPNVTTPVESIHHPSFYRYLRLRLPLVAGMVLTVEPGIYFSPHLLAPVRNSPFIDHEVLAKYESVGGVRIEDVLVITENGSENLTTVGKEVEWIERLSSGEV
;
A
#
# COMPACT_ATOMS: atom_id res chain seq x y z
N MET A 1 -7.93 15.69 -18.38
CA MET A 1 -6.70 16.47 -18.08
C MET A 1 -6.68 16.67 -16.59
N ALA A 2 -5.66 16.21 -15.89
CA ALA A 2 -5.53 16.46 -14.46
C ALA A 2 -5.28 17.96 -14.26
N GLY A 3 -6.08 18.57 -13.39
CA GLY A 3 -5.91 19.97 -12.99
C GLY A 3 -4.55 20.23 -12.31
N VAL A 4 -4.28 21.50 -11.99
CA VAL A 4 -3.10 21.88 -11.21
C VAL A 4 -3.13 21.16 -9.86
N PHE A 5 -1.99 20.60 -9.44
CA PHE A 5 -1.86 19.93 -8.13
C PHE A 5 -2.11 20.94 -7.00
N PRO A 6 -3.01 20.65 -6.03
CA PRO A 6 -3.48 21.63 -5.05
C PRO A 6 -2.49 21.83 -3.88
N ALA A 7 -1.24 22.15 -4.18
CA ALA A 7 -0.16 22.27 -3.18
C ALA A 7 -0.50 23.24 -2.05
N ARG A 8 -1.08 24.42 -2.36
CA ARG A 8 -1.47 25.41 -1.32
C ARG A 8 -2.51 24.86 -0.35
N THR A 9 -3.45 24.05 -0.82
CA THR A 9 -4.44 23.39 0.04
C THR A 9 -3.76 22.40 1.00
N HIS A 10 -2.82 21.61 0.48
CA HIS A 10 -2.06 20.64 1.30
C HIS A 10 -1.13 21.33 2.30
N ILE A 11 -0.48 22.44 1.90
CA ILE A 11 0.32 23.27 2.79
C ILE A 11 -0.55 23.88 3.89
N ALA A 12 -1.71 24.46 3.54
CA ALA A 12 -2.64 25.03 4.52
C ALA A 12 -3.05 24.02 5.59
N LYS A 13 -3.43 22.83 5.15
CA LYS A 13 -3.82 21.72 6.00
C LYS A 13 -2.68 21.27 6.93
N THR A 14 -1.47 21.15 6.40
CA THR A 14 -0.27 20.80 7.19
C THR A 14 0.06 21.88 8.22
N VAL A 15 0.01 23.15 7.85
CA VAL A 15 0.27 24.29 8.74
C VAL A 15 -0.76 24.34 9.88
N GLU A 16 -2.03 24.11 9.59
CA GLU A 16 -3.07 24.04 10.63
C GLU A 16 -2.79 22.92 11.66
N HIS A 17 -2.39 21.73 11.19
CA HIS A 17 -1.99 20.64 12.09
C HIS A 17 -0.70 20.98 12.85
N LEU A 18 0.28 21.61 12.20
CA LEU A 18 1.51 22.04 12.85
C LEU A 18 1.22 23.00 14.01
N PHE A 19 0.42 24.07 13.78
CA PHE A 19 0.07 25.00 14.84
C PHE A 19 -0.68 24.36 16.01
N ARG A 20 -1.46 23.30 15.78
CA ARG A 20 -2.12 22.54 16.87
C ARG A 20 -1.11 21.76 17.71
N LEU A 21 -0.02 21.28 17.12
CA LEU A 21 1.02 20.51 17.80
C LEU A 21 1.99 21.35 18.60
N LEU A 22 2.17 22.63 18.22
CA LEU A 22 3.16 23.50 18.83
C LEU A 22 2.80 23.93 20.24
N PRO A 23 3.77 24.05 21.17
CA PRO A 23 3.59 24.74 22.45
C PRO A 23 3.17 26.21 22.24
N ASP A 24 2.46 26.79 23.18
CA ASP A 24 1.93 28.16 23.07
C ASP A 24 3.01 29.20 22.79
N VAL A 25 4.19 29.07 23.38
CA VAL A 25 5.34 29.96 23.16
C VAL A 25 5.91 29.90 21.72
N GLU A 26 5.65 28.82 20.99
CA GLU A 26 6.06 28.64 19.60
C GLU A 26 4.94 29.06 18.64
N ARG A 27 3.66 28.93 19.02
CA ARG A 27 2.50 29.28 18.18
C ARG A 27 2.47 30.74 17.77
N VAL A 28 3.06 31.62 18.56
CA VAL A 28 3.11 33.07 18.28
C VAL A 28 4.23 33.48 17.34
N LYS A 29 5.13 32.56 17.00
CA LYS A 29 6.26 32.80 16.10
C LYS A 29 5.89 32.47 14.65
N THR A 30 6.61 33.06 13.71
CA THR A 30 6.58 32.61 12.32
C THR A 30 7.15 31.20 12.20
N GLN A 31 6.47 30.30 11.50
CA GLN A 31 6.95 28.96 11.24
C GLN A 31 7.54 28.88 9.83
N VAL A 32 8.72 28.28 9.71
CA VAL A 32 9.41 28.08 8.44
C VAL A 32 9.61 26.59 8.24
N LEU A 33 9.12 26.04 7.13
CA LEU A 33 9.30 24.64 6.79
C LEU A 33 10.29 24.54 5.63
N LEU A 34 11.33 23.77 5.81
CA LEU A 34 12.31 23.47 4.77
C LEU A 34 12.27 21.98 4.44
N LEU A 35 12.04 21.68 3.16
CA LEU A 35 12.01 20.31 2.66
C LEU A 35 12.88 20.20 1.41
N SER A 36 13.49 19.03 1.25
CA SER A 36 14.16 18.62 0.01
C SER A 36 13.40 17.44 -0.58
N GLY A 37 13.31 17.41 -1.89
CA GLY A 37 12.86 16.24 -2.64
C GLY A 37 13.98 15.20 -2.77
N SER A 38 13.64 14.04 -3.31
CA SER A 38 14.59 12.97 -3.62
C SER A 38 15.64 13.45 -4.61
N THR A 39 16.86 12.98 -4.44
CA THR A 39 17.92 13.11 -5.46
C THR A 39 17.76 12.00 -6.48
N THR A 40 18.35 12.16 -7.67
CA THR A 40 18.43 11.06 -8.64
C THR A 40 19.09 9.84 -7.99
N PRO A 41 18.39 8.70 -7.90
CA PRO A 41 18.98 7.51 -7.30
C PRO A 41 19.91 6.80 -8.29
N PHE A 42 21.06 6.33 -7.81
CA PHE A 42 21.99 5.52 -8.60
C PHE A 42 22.15 4.14 -7.99
N ARG A 43 22.49 3.15 -8.81
CA ARG A 43 22.77 1.80 -8.34
C ARG A 43 24.13 1.76 -7.64
N ASN A 44 24.11 1.74 -6.29
CA ASN A 44 25.30 1.71 -5.45
C ASN A 44 26.37 2.75 -5.87
N ASP A 45 27.60 2.30 -6.17
CA ASP A 45 28.75 3.11 -6.58
C ASP A 45 28.93 3.14 -8.13
N THR A 46 27.83 3.04 -8.86
CA THR A 46 27.81 3.11 -10.32
C THR A 46 27.18 4.40 -10.83
N ASP A 47 27.38 4.71 -12.10
CA ASP A 47 26.74 5.80 -12.85
C ASP A 47 25.37 5.41 -13.42
N ARG A 48 24.84 4.22 -13.06
CA ARG A 48 23.55 3.74 -13.55
C ARG A 48 22.40 4.29 -12.75
N GLU A 49 21.61 5.16 -13.35
CA GLU A 49 20.39 5.71 -12.76
C GLU A 49 19.32 4.63 -12.52
N LEU A 50 18.62 4.79 -11.43
CA LEU A 50 17.39 4.06 -11.09
C LEU A 50 16.17 4.95 -11.31
N ALA A 51 15.01 4.34 -11.44
CA ALA A 51 13.76 5.09 -11.57
C ALA A 51 13.54 5.98 -10.33
N LEU A 52 13.36 7.28 -10.58
CA LEU A 52 13.02 8.23 -9.53
C LEU A 52 11.59 8.00 -9.06
N ARG A 53 11.41 7.89 -7.76
CA ARG A 53 10.13 8.07 -7.09
C ARG A 53 10.30 9.16 -6.03
N GLN A 54 9.50 10.20 -6.13
CA GLN A 54 9.60 11.36 -5.24
C GLN A 54 9.19 10.97 -3.81
N GLU A 55 9.85 11.57 -2.81
CA GLU A 55 9.50 11.41 -1.40
C GLU A 55 8.08 11.95 -1.13
N SER A 56 7.28 11.16 -0.43
CA SER A 56 5.84 11.37 -0.32
C SER A 56 5.45 12.68 0.37
N ASN A 57 6.17 13.11 1.41
CA ASN A 57 5.85 14.35 2.12
C ASN A 57 6.24 15.59 1.32
N PHE A 58 7.38 15.54 0.61
CA PHE A 58 7.76 16.60 -0.32
C PHE A 58 6.76 16.69 -1.48
N PHE A 59 6.38 15.55 -2.07
CA PHE A 59 5.39 15.52 -3.14
C PHE A 59 4.03 16.05 -2.67
N TYR A 60 3.57 15.66 -1.47
CA TYR A 60 2.32 16.13 -0.89
C TYR A 60 2.23 17.67 -0.82
N LEU A 61 3.32 18.32 -0.43
CA LEU A 61 3.36 19.78 -0.29
C LEU A 61 3.66 20.54 -1.58
N SER A 62 4.25 19.88 -2.59
CA SER A 62 4.72 20.54 -3.81
C SER A 62 4.01 20.09 -5.08
N GLY A 63 3.61 18.81 -5.17
CA GLY A 63 3.22 18.15 -6.41
C GLY A 63 4.37 17.94 -7.39
N CYS A 64 5.62 18.21 -6.96
CA CYS A 64 6.79 18.22 -7.82
C CYS A 64 7.47 16.86 -7.84
N ASP A 65 7.60 16.27 -9.03
CA ASP A 65 8.21 14.97 -9.29
C ASP A 65 9.58 15.12 -9.98
N VAL A 66 10.27 16.23 -9.72
CA VAL A 66 11.60 16.55 -10.26
C VAL A 66 12.64 16.31 -9.18
N ALA A 67 13.68 15.51 -9.48
CA ALA A 67 14.79 15.27 -8.58
C ALA A 67 15.51 16.58 -8.19
N ASN A 68 16.17 16.58 -7.04
CA ASN A 68 16.97 17.72 -6.55
C ASN A 68 16.19 19.04 -6.39
N SER A 69 14.88 18.94 -6.17
CA SER A 69 14.01 20.08 -5.90
C SER A 69 13.95 20.38 -4.40
N HIS A 70 13.61 21.62 -4.05
CA HIS A 70 13.47 22.06 -2.66
C HIS A 70 12.19 22.88 -2.48
N LEU A 71 11.74 22.98 -1.23
CA LEU A 71 10.55 23.73 -0.87
C LEU A 71 10.82 24.57 0.40
N LEU A 72 10.54 25.87 0.30
CA LEU A 72 10.51 26.80 1.42
C LEU A 72 9.07 27.25 1.65
N ILE A 73 8.56 26.99 2.85
CA ILE A 73 7.23 27.47 3.26
C ILE A 73 7.42 28.39 4.48
N THR A 74 6.75 29.54 4.44
CA THR A 74 6.66 30.48 5.55
C THR A 74 5.22 30.59 5.99
N ALA A 75 4.94 30.42 7.28
CA ALA A 75 3.61 30.51 7.85
C ALA A 75 3.59 31.48 9.04
N ARG A 76 2.80 32.55 8.96
CA ARG A 76 2.56 33.47 10.06
C ARG A 76 1.29 33.09 10.83
N PRO A 77 1.33 33.18 12.16
CA PRO A 77 0.16 32.87 12.98
C PRO A 77 -0.99 33.87 12.75
N PRO A 78 -2.23 33.51 13.13
CA PRO A 78 -3.39 34.41 13.06
C PRO A 78 -3.14 35.73 13.82
N GLY A 79 -3.70 36.82 13.29
CA GLY A 79 -3.58 38.14 13.92
C GLY A 79 -2.29 38.90 13.60
N HIS A 80 -1.34 38.30 12.87
CA HIS A 80 -0.15 39.00 12.37
C HIS A 80 -0.40 39.57 10.96
N ASN A 81 0.38 40.62 10.59
CA ASN A 81 0.32 41.14 9.23
C ASN A 81 0.59 40.00 8.22
N PRO A 82 -0.29 39.82 7.21
CA PRO A 82 -0.12 38.74 6.25
C PRO A 82 1.17 38.91 5.43
N LEU A 83 1.72 37.80 4.96
CA LEU A 83 2.81 37.80 4.00
C LEU A 83 2.29 38.33 2.65
N ALA A 84 3.17 38.97 1.88
CA ALA A 84 2.81 39.43 0.52
C ALA A 84 2.43 38.23 -0.36
N ASN A 85 1.38 38.37 -1.15
CA ASN A 85 0.86 37.32 -2.05
C ASN A 85 0.53 36.00 -1.38
N ALA A 86 0.22 36.00 -0.08
CA ALA A 86 -0.02 34.81 0.70
C ALA A 86 -1.43 34.24 0.54
N THR A 87 -1.57 32.96 0.77
CA THR A 87 -2.86 32.29 1.03
C THR A 87 -3.18 32.35 2.51
N THR A 88 -4.44 32.61 2.87
CA THR A 88 -4.89 32.56 4.27
C THR A 88 -5.56 31.20 4.52
N THR A 89 -5.16 30.52 5.62
CA THR A 89 -5.77 29.26 6.06
C THR A 89 -7.15 29.49 6.67
N SER A 90 -7.92 28.43 6.89
CA SER A 90 -9.22 28.48 7.57
C SER A 90 -9.11 29.01 9.00
N THR A 91 -7.96 28.85 9.65
CA THR A 91 -7.65 29.34 11.00
C THR A 91 -7.06 30.75 11.02
N GLY A 92 -6.91 31.41 9.86
CA GLY A 92 -6.42 32.78 9.75
C GLY A 92 -4.90 32.92 9.66
N SER A 93 -4.14 31.83 9.56
CA SER A 93 -2.69 31.88 9.32
C SER A 93 -2.39 32.27 7.88
N SER A 94 -1.33 33.08 7.66
CA SER A 94 -0.88 33.52 6.34
C SER A 94 0.30 32.64 5.88
N ILE A 95 0.19 32.01 4.70
CA ILE A 95 1.17 31.06 4.16
C ILE A 95 1.74 31.56 2.84
N HIS A 96 3.04 31.43 2.66
CA HIS A 96 3.73 31.66 1.39
C HIS A 96 4.69 30.50 1.11
N SER A 97 4.75 30.02 -0.13
CA SER A 97 5.60 28.91 -0.55
C SER A 97 6.43 29.27 -1.78
N THR A 98 7.70 28.86 -1.77
CA THR A 98 8.59 28.93 -2.93
C THR A 98 9.07 27.51 -3.26
N LEU A 99 8.76 27.04 -4.47
CA LEU A 99 9.25 25.77 -5.01
C LEU A 99 10.52 26.05 -5.83
N PHE A 100 11.56 25.28 -5.56
CA PHE A 100 12.84 25.35 -6.25
C PHE A 100 13.03 24.09 -7.07
N ILE A 101 13.38 24.23 -8.35
CA ILE A 101 13.68 23.15 -9.27
C ILE A 101 15.11 23.28 -9.82
N PRO A 102 15.77 22.19 -10.21
CA PRO A 102 17.10 22.28 -10.79
C PRO A 102 17.09 23.11 -12.07
N ARG A 103 18.19 23.80 -12.31
CA ARG A 103 18.46 24.47 -13.59
C ARG A 103 18.92 23.45 -14.62
N GLU A 104 18.58 23.65 -15.87
CA GLU A 104 19.16 22.88 -16.96
C GLU A 104 20.68 22.97 -16.96
N ASP A 105 21.36 21.82 -17.02
CA ASP A 105 22.80 21.74 -17.24
C ASP A 105 23.03 21.17 -18.66
N PRO A 106 23.61 21.96 -19.59
CA PRO A 106 23.86 21.50 -20.94
C PRO A 106 24.76 20.25 -21.04
N LEU A 107 25.59 19.99 -20.02
CA LEU A 107 26.44 18.79 -19.99
C LEU A 107 25.66 17.52 -19.65
N GLU A 108 24.58 17.68 -18.88
CA GLU A 108 23.71 16.56 -18.47
C GLU A 108 22.63 16.22 -19.53
N THR A 109 22.27 17.19 -20.39
CA THR A 109 21.18 17.01 -21.39
C THR A 109 21.47 15.95 -22.45
N MET A 110 22.73 15.56 -22.58
CA MET A 110 23.13 14.44 -23.46
C MET A 110 22.83 13.07 -22.83
N TRP A 111 22.72 13.00 -21.49
CA TRP A 111 22.49 11.76 -20.75
C TRP A 111 21.05 11.60 -20.29
N SER A 112 20.41 12.70 -19.87
CA SER A 112 19.07 12.71 -19.32
C SER A 112 18.25 13.88 -19.91
N PRO A 113 16.91 13.75 -20.05
CA PRO A 113 16.08 14.87 -20.46
C PRO A 113 16.28 16.07 -19.52
N PRO A 114 16.28 17.31 -20.03
CA PRO A 114 16.40 18.49 -19.19
C PRO A 114 15.22 18.59 -18.21
N PRO A 115 15.42 19.16 -17.02
CA PRO A 115 14.34 19.47 -16.11
C PRO A 115 13.37 20.48 -16.75
N PRO A 116 12.10 20.53 -16.30
CA PRO A 116 11.14 21.51 -16.82
C PRO A 116 11.61 22.93 -16.49
N THR A 117 11.27 23.88 -17.37
CA THR A 117 11.48 25.30 -17.12
C THR A 117 10.55 25.85 -16.05
N LEU A 118 10.89 27.00 -15.44
CA LEU A 118 10.01 27.66 -14.46
C LEU A 118 8.62 28.00 -15.06
N ASP A 119 8.55 28.31 -16.36
CA ASP A 119 7.29 28.61 -17.03
C ASP A 119 6.41 27.37 -17.24
N GLU A 120 7.01 26.20 -17.46
CA GLU A 120 6.29 24.93 -17.52
C GLU A 120 5.78 24.51 -16.15
N VAL A 121 6.61 24.62 -15.11
CA VAL A 121 6.23 24.34 -13.73
C VAL A 121 5.10 25.26 -13.26
N ARG A 122 5.13 26.54 -13.63
CA ARG A 122 4.07 27.50 -13.30
C ARG A 122 2.69 27.10 -13.81
N LYS A 123 2.62 26.35 -14.89
CA LYS A 123 1.34 25.88 -15.48
C LYS A 123 0.76 24.66 -14.75
N THR A 124 1.58 23.93 -14.02
CA THR A 124 1.22 22.63 -13.44
C THR A 124 1.28 22.58 -11.92
N HIS A 125 1.98 23.54 -11.28
CA HIS A 125 2.20 23.55 -9.82
C HIS A 125 1.63 24.81 -9.18
N ASP A 126 0.97 24.64 -8.06
CA ASP A 126 0.30 25.71 -7.30
C ASP A 126 1.22 26.23 -6.17
N ALA A 127 2.43 26.69 -6.54
CA ALA A 127 3.32 27.40 -5.62
C ALA A 127 3.13 28.94 -5.76
N HIS A 128 3.40 29.72 -4.70
CA HIS A 128 3.33 31.18 -4.78
C HIS A 128 4.49 31.73 -5.62
N ASP A 129 5.70 31.25 -5.36
CA ASP A 129 6.90 31.60 -6.12
C ASP A 129 7.61 30.36 -6.64
N LEU A 130 8.35 30.54 -7.74
CA LEU A 130 9.23 29.53 -8.33
C LEU A 130 10.64 30.11 -8.44
N ALA A 131 11.65 29.31 -8.18
CA ALA A 131 13.06 29.66 -8.31
C ALA A 131 13.90 28.44 -8.71
N TYR A 132 15.17 28.62 -8.95
CA TYR A 132 16.06 27.51 -9.22
C TYR A 132 16.74 26.97 -7.93
N SER A 133 17.06 25.69 -7.89
CA SER A 133 17.61 25.01 -6.71
C SER A 133 18.96 25.57 -6.25
N ASP A 134 19.75 26.11 -7.17
CA ASP A 134 21.00 26.81 -6.86
C ASP A 134 20.80 28.12 -6.05
N GLU A 135 19.59 28.68 -6.08
CA GLU A 135 19.18 29.86 -5.32
C GLU A 135 18.63 29.51 -3.91
N PHE A 136 18.40 28.23 -3.60
CA PHE A 136 17.72 27.81 -2.38
C PHE A 136 18.42 28.33 -1.11
N VAL A 137 19.74 28.12 -1.01
CA VAL A 137 20.53 28.54 0.16
C VAL A 137 20.46 30.06 0.36
N SER A 138 20.70 30.84 -0.70
CA SER A 138 20.69 32.31 -0.64
C SER A 138 19.30 32.86 -0.32
N LYS A 139 18.25 32.25 -0.86
CA LYS A 139 16.86 32.66 -0.59
C LYS A 139 16.48 32.40 0.86
N VAL A 140 16.80 31.22 1.41
CA VAL A 140 16.55 30.89 2.83
C VAL A 140 17.27 31.88 3.73
N THR A 141 18.57 32.11 3.53
CA THR A 141 19.39 32.97 4.38
C THR A 141 19.00 34.46 4.30
N SER A 142 18.49 34.92 3.16
CA SER A 142 17.99 36.29 3.00
C SER A 142 16.56 36.49 3.54
N THR A 143 15.73 35.44 3.54
CA THR A 143 14.35 35.51 4.01
C THR A 143 14.25 35.51 5.54
N LEU A 144 14.99 34.63 6.21
CA LEU A 144 14.86 34.41 7.65
C LEU A 144 15.05 35.67 8.52
N PRO A 145 16.06 36.55 8.29
CA PRO A 145 16.23 37.77 9.08
C PRO A 145 15.03 38.71 9.00
N GLN A 146 14.28 38.66 7.88
CA GLN A 146 13.12 39.55 7.65
C GLN A 146 11.85 39.06 8.38
N LEU A 147 11.84 37.84 8.88
CA LEU A 147 10.68 37.24 9.55
C LEU A 147 10.60 37.57 11.05
N GLY A 148 11.65 38.13 11.63
CA GLY A 148 11.75 38.37 13.07
C GLY A 148 11.91 37.06 13.84
N SER A 149 11.07 36.84 14.87
CA SER A 149 11.11 35.57 15.62
C SER A 149 10.49 34.44 14.77
N ALA A 150 11.33 33.50 14.35
CA ALA A 150 10.91 32.36 13.52
C ALA A 150 11.44 31.03 14.08
N THR A 151 10.67 29.97 13.90
CA THR A 151 11.09 28.60 14.19
C THR A 151 11.16 27.81 12.89
N ILE A 152 12.28 27.11 12.68
CA ILE A 152 12.54 26.34 11.46
C ILE A 152 12.20 24.87 11.74
N HIS A 153 11.41 24.26 10.86
CA HIS A 153 11.02 22.86 10.90
C HIS A 153 11.58 22.13 9.68
N ILE A 154 12.17 20.96 9.93
CA ILE A 154 12.65 20.04 8.88
C ILE A 154 12.18 18.62 9.22
N LEU A 155 12.21 17.73 8.23
CA LEU A 155 12.00 16.28 8.46
C LEU A 155 13.19 15.71 9.25
N PRO A 156 13.02 14.57 9.93
CA PRO A 156 14.11 13.86 10.57
C PRO A 156 15.27 13.61 9.60
N GLN A 157 16.48 13.96 9.98
CA GLN A 157 17.68 13.82 9.13
C GLN A 157 18.21 12.37 9.23
N THR A 158 17.48 11.45 8.62
CA THR A 158 17.78 10.01 8.58
C THR A 158 17.85 9.55 7.12
N ALA A 159 18.29 8.32 6.89
CA ALA A 159 18.29 7.73 5.54
C ALA A 159 16.89 7.51 4.93
N GLN A 160 15.84 7.66 5.74
CA GLN A 160 14.45 7.49 5.27
C GLN A 160 13.89 8.74 4.57
N PHE A 161 14.49 9.91 4.79
CA PHE A 161 14.02 11.18 4.22
C PHE A 161 15.16 11.90 3.50
N PRO A 162 14.86 12.63 2.40
CA PRO A 162 15.83 13.51 1.78
C PRO A 162 16.27 14.62 2.76
N ASN A 163 17.55 14.74 2.94
CA ASN A 163 18.12 15.72 3.86
C ASN A 163 18.10 17.12 3.25
N VAL A 164 17.81 18.13 4.08
CA VAL A 164 18.09 19.53 3.72
C VAL A 164 19.60 19.69 3.55
N PRO A 165 20.09 20.39 2.48
CA PRO A 165 21.50 20.52 2.22
C PRO A 165 22.29 21.03 3.44
N ALA A 166 23.39 20.38 3.79
CA ALA A 166 24.22 20.76 4.94
C ALA A 166 24.71 22.20 4.86
N THR A 167 24.90 22.74 3.66
CA THR A 167 25.26 24.13 3.41
C THR A 167 24.22 25.10 3.94
N VAL A 168 22.92 24.78 3.82
CA VAL A 168 21.84 25.59 4.42
C VAL A 168 21.99 25.61 5.93
N LEU A 169 22.11 24.45 6.56
CA LEU A 169 22.23 24.33 8.02
C LEU A 169 23.48 25.04 8.56
N THR A 170 24.60 24.92 7.86
CA THR A 170 25.84 25.60 8.19
C THR A 170 25.71 27.13 8.10
N GLN A 171 25.10 27.65 7.03
CA GLN A 171 24.92 29.09 6.86
C GLN A 171 23.91 29.66 7.86
N LEU A 172 22.88 28.93 8.24
CA LEU A 172 21.96 29.31 9.30
C LEU A 172 22.70 29.47 10.65
N ALA A 173 23.59 28.54 10.97
CA ALA A 173 24.40 28.60 12.17
C ALA A 173 25.39 29.77 12.17
N VAL A 174 26.07 30.00 11.04
CA VAL A 174 27.03 31.14 10.87
C VAL A 174 26.31 32.49 10.94
N ALA A 175 25.09 32.60 10.41
CA ALA A 175 24.29 33.81 10.46
C ALA A 175 23.71 34.09 11.87
N GLY A 176 23.98 33.26 12.86
CA GLY A 176 23.43 33.40 14.21
C GLY A 176 21.94 33.19 14.30
N LEU A 177 21.35 32.57 13.29
CA LEU A 177 19.92 32.22 13.21
C LEU A 177 19.68 30.94 14.01
N THR A 178 19.78 31.03 15.32
CA THR A 178 19.51 29.97 16.30
C THR A 178 18.17 30.21 16.98
N PRO A 179 17.40 29.18 17.33
CA PRO A 179 17.81 27.79 17.64
C PRO A 179 17.98 26.89 16.41
N PRO A 180 18.60 25.70 16.58
CA PRO A 180 18.73 24.73 15.49
C PRO A 180 17.34 24.28 15.00
N PRO A 181 17.22 23.82 13.74
CA PRO A 181 15.96 23.36 13.20
C PRO A 181 15.28 22.28 14.06
N VAL A 182 13.96 22.37 14.17
CA VAL A 182 13.13 21.44 14.96
C VAL A 182 12.67 20.30 14.05
N ILE A 183 12.89 19.06 14.49
CA ILE A 183 12.51 17.83 13.74
C ILE A 183 11.26 17.14 14.29
N THR A 184 10.72 17.63 15.41
CA THR A 184 9.71 16.92 16.20
C THR A 184 8.29 17.02 15.63
N TYR A 185 7.90 18.18 15.08
CA TYR A 185 6.49 18.48 14.82
C TYR A 185 6.06 18.36 13.36
N LEU A 186 7.01 18.53 12.39
CA LEU A 186 6.66 18.58 10.96
C LEU A 186 6.11 17.24 10.46
N LEU A 187 6.78 16.13 10.75
CA LEU A 187 6.34 14.80 10.29
C LEU A 187 4.97 14.39 10.87
N PRO A 188 4.69 14.54 12.18
CA PRO A 188 3.36 14.30 12.72
C PRO A 188 2.27 15.22 12.12
N ALA A 189 2.59 16.48 11.84
CA ALA A 189 1.66 17.41 11.19
C ALA A 189 1.32 16.97 9.76
N LEU A 190 2.32 16.55 8.99
CA LEU A 190 2.17 15.98 7.64
C LEU A 190 1.32 14.70 7.67
N HIS A 191 1.61 13.76 8.55
CA HIS A 191 0.84 12.53 8.69
C HIS A 191 -0.63 12.82 9.03
N SER A 192 -0.88 13.77 9.94
CA SER A 192 -2.24 14.19 10.29
C SER A 192 -2.97 14.86 9.12
N ALA A 193 -2.25 15.66 8.33
CA ALA A 193 -2.81 16.30 7.15
C ALA A 193 -3.12 15.26 6.04
N ARG A 194 -2.25 14.29 5.81
CA ARG A 194 -2.39 13.24 4.79
C ARG A 194 -3.43 12.17 5.16
N LEU A 195 -3.77 12.01 6.44
CA LEU A 195 -4.72 10.97 6.90
C LEU A 195 -6.10 11.13 6.24
N ILE A 196 -6.60 12.36 6.16
CA ILE A 196 -7.87 12.69 5.51
C ILE A 196 -7.59 13.19 4.11
N LYS A 197 -8.03 12.48 3.09
CA LYS A 197 -7.76 12.80 1.69
C LYS A 197 -8.71 13.88 1.18
N THR A 198 -8.19 14.77 0.35
CA THR A 198 -8.99 15.72 -0.42
C THR A 198 -9.70 15.00 -1.59
N PRO A 199 -10.77 15.56 -2.18
CA PRO A 199 -11.40 14.99 -3.37
C PRO A 199 -10.41 14.75 -4.53
N TYR A 200 -9.43 15.65 -4.71
CA TYR A 200 -8.38 15.50 -5.72
C TYR A 200 -7.51 14.26 -5.49
N GLU A 201 -7.10 14.01 -4.25
CA GLU A 201 -6.33 12.81 -3.88
C GLU A 201 -7.14 11.53 -4.08
N ILE A 202 -8.44 11.56 -3.68
CA ILE A 202 -9.35 10.42 -3.87
C ILE A 202 -9.50 10.07 -5.36
N ASP A 203 -9.57 11.07 -6.24
CA ASP A 203 -9.67 10.84 -7.69
C ASP A 203 -8.40 10.18 -8.25
N LEU A 204 -7.21 10.55 -7.75
CA LEU A 204 -5.96 9.90 -8.15
C LEU A 204 -5.87 8.45 -7.64
N ILE A 205 -6.29 8.20 -6.41
CA ILE A 205 -6.37 6.85 -5.85
C ILE A 205 -7.40 6.00 -6.62
N ARG A 206 -8.54 6.59 -7.00
CA ARG A 206 -9.56 5.91 -7.83
C ARG A 206 -8.98 5.47 -9.16
N GLU A 207 -8.20 6.32 -9.84
CA GLU A 207 -7.56 5.96 -11.10
C GLU A 207 -6.49 4.86 -10.91
N ALA A 208 -5.67 4.93 -9.87
CA ALA A 208 -4.70 3.87 -9.55
C ALA A 208 -5.41 2.52 -9.34
N ASN A 209 -6.54 2.53 -8.61
CA ASN A 209 -7.35 1.33 -8.39
C ASN A 209 -8.03 0.81 -9.67
N ALA A 210 -8.48 1.70 -10.55
CA ALA A 210 -9.08 1.32 -11.82
C ALA A 210 -8.05 0.64 -12.75
N ILE A 211 -6.84 1.20 -12.85
CA ILE A 211 -5.72 0.60 -13.62
C ILE A 211 -5.37 -0.77 -13.05
N SER A 212 -5.15 -0.87 -11.73
CA SER A 212 -4.80 -2.13 -11.08
C SER A 212 -5.91 -3.17 -11.20
N SER A 213 -7.17 -2.77 -11.09
CA SER A 213 -8.33 -3.65 -11.28
C SER A 213 -8.34 -4.28 -12.68
N ARG A 214 -8.09 -3.50 -13.72
CA ARG A 214 -7.97 -4.00 -15.09
C ARG A 214 -6.78 -4.95 -15.26
N ALA A 215 -5.65 -4.66 -14.61
CA ALA A 215 -4.48 -5.53 -14.65
C ALA A 215 -4.74 -6.88 -13.97
N HIS A 216 -5.44 -6.92 -12.84
CA HIS A 216 -5.91 -8.17 -12.21
C HIS A 216 -6.83 -8.97 -13.13
N GLU A 217 -7.77 -8.30 -13.80
CA GLU A 217 -8.67 -8.95 -14.75
C GLU A 217 -7.93 -9.55 -15.94
N VAL A 218 -6.89 -8.86 -16.46
CA VAL A 218 -6.04 -9.38 -17.55
C VAL A 218 -5.39 -10.70 -17.16
N ILE A 219 -4.87 -10.83 -15.93
CA ILE A 219 -4.26 -12.08 -15.46
C ILE A 219 -5.29 -13.22 -15.45
N MET A 220 -6.48 -12.98 -14.90
CA MET A 220 -7.55 -13.98 -14.87
C MET A 220 -7.94 -14.42 -16.29
N ARG A 221 -8.01 -13.48 -17.24
CA ARG A 221 -8.29 -13.77 -18.65
C ARG A 221 -7.18 -14.56 -19.34
N VAL A 222 -5.90 -14.28 -19.04
CA VAL A 222 -4.78 -15.06 -19.57
C VAL A 222 -4.83 -16.49 -19.04
N LEU A 223 -5.06 -16.68 -17.75
CA LEU A 223 -5.26 -18.00 -17.14
C LEU A 223 -6.46 -18.74 -17.77
N GLY A 224 -7.58 -18.05 -17.96
CA GLY A 224 -8.78 -18.60 -18.58
C GLY A 224 -8.59 -18.99 -20.05
N LYS A 225 -7.82 -18.20 -20.81
CA LYS A 225 -7.45 -18.55 -22.18
C LYS A 225 -6.68 -19.87 -22.23
N ASP A 226 -5.72 -20.06 -21.32
CA ASP A 226 -4.94 -21.29 -21.24
C ASP A 226 -5.82 -22.49 -20.88
N MET A 227 -6.78 -22.32 -19.97
CA MET A 227 -7.72 -23.39 -19.64
C MET A 227 -8.60 -23.78 -20.81
N LYS A 228 -9.08 -22.81 -21.58
CA LYS A 228 -9.95 -23.03 -22.74
C LYS A 228 -9.24 -23.65 -23.94
N GLU A 229 -8.04 -23.13 -24.29
CA GLU A 229 -7.33 -23.52 -25.51
C GLU A 229 -6.54 -24.82 -25.36
N VAL A 230 -6.01 -25.10 -24.18
CA VAL A 230 -5.08 -26.22 -23.95
C VAL A 230 -5.46 -27.12 -22.76
N GLY A 231 -6.58 -26.84 -22.12
CA GLY A 231 -7.02 -27.60 -20.95
C GLY A 231 -6.01 -27.63 -19.80
N GLY A 232 -5.16 -26.58 -19.69
CA GLY A 232 -4.10 -26.51 -18.70
C GLY A 232 -2.92 -27.47 -18.95
N LYS A 233 -2.75 -27.97 -20.15
CA LYS A 233 -1.65 -28.88 -20.53
C LYS A 233 -0.32 -28.14 -20.62
N VAL A 234 0.79 -28.87 -20.42
CA VAL A 234 2.16 -28.33 -20.51
C VAL A 234 2.41 -27.66 -21.86
N ASN A 235 3.02 -26.48 -21.82
CA ASN A 235 3.52 -25.84 -23.02
C ASN A 235 4.74 -26.59 -23.55
N THR A 236 4.56 -27.35 -24.64
CA THR A 236 5.65 -28.08 -25.31
C THR A 236 6.50 -27.19 -26.23
N ARG A 237 6.25 -25.85 -26.25
CA ARG A 237 7.06 -24.94 -27.06
C ARG A 237 8.52 -24.97 -26.60
N LYS A 238 9.43 -25.06 -27.59
CA LYS A 238 10.86 -24.97 -27.31
C LYS A 238 11.16 -23.63 -26.62
N ALA A 239 11.97 -23.69 -25.57
CA ALA A 239 12.40 -22.51 -24.79
C ALA A 239 13.08 -21.41 -25.64
N ASP A 240 13.48 -21.71 -26.85
CA ASP A 240 14.27 -20.84 -27.74
C ASP A 240 13.43 -19.99 -28.70
N SER A 241 12.11 -20.05 -28.65
CA SER A 241 11.27 -19.25 -29.57
C SER A 241 10.75 -17.98 -28.87
N ALA A 242 10.94 -16.83 -29.50
CA ALA A 242 10.31 -15.59 -29.09
C ALA A 242 8.79 -15.73 -29.12
N VAL A 243 8.12 -15.35 -28.04
CA VAL A 243 6.67 -15.44 -27.87
C VAL A 243 6.10 -14.03 -27.77
N MET A 244 5.11 -13.74 -28.62
CA MET A 244 4.42 -12.45 -28.61
C MET A 244 3.56 -12.28 -27.35
N PRO A 245 3.35 -11.05 -26.83
CA PRO A 245 2.52 -10.81 -25.66
C PRO A 245 1.12 -11.45 -25.72
N GLY A 246 0.49 -11.48 -26.88
CA GLY A 246 -0.81 -12.15 -27.10
C GLY A 246 -0.74 -13.68 -27.04
N GLN A 247 0.43 -14.26 -26.94
CA GLN A 247 0.67 -15.70 -26.83
C GLN A 247 1.23 -16.08 -25.47
N TRP A 248 1.39 -15.12 -24.54
CA TRP A 248 1.88 -15.39 -23.20
C TRP A 248 0.92 -16.32 -22.46
N ARG A 249 1.51 -17.21 -21.70
CA ARG A 249 0.85 -18.12 -20.78
C ARG A 249 1.41 -17.89 -19.40
N ILE A 250 0.64 -18.25 -18.40
CA ILE A 250 1.06 -18.15 -17.00
C ILE A 250 1.20 -19.56 -16.44
N GLU A 251 2.45 -20.01 -16.33
CA GLU A 251 2.85 -21.28 -15.73
C GLU A 251 3.73 -21.09 -14.47
N LYS A 252 4.10 -19.82 -14.20
CA LYS A 252 4.97 -19.41 -13.08
C LYS A 252 4.45 -18.12 -12.47
N GLU A 253 4.77 -17.94 -11.21
CA GLU A 253 4.45 -16.72 -10.45
C GLU A 253 5.04 -15.47 -11.11
N ALA A 254 6.32 -15.51 -11.55
CA ALA A 254 6.98 -14.40 -12.25
C ALA A 254 6.28 -13.98 -13.57
N GLU A 255 5.63 -14.91 -14.26
CA GLU A 255 4.90 -14.61 -15.49
C GLU A 255 3.61 -13.83 -15.17
N ALA A 256 2.92 -14.17 -14.08
CA ALA A 256 1.76 -13.41 -13.62
C ALA A 256 2.18 -12.00 -13.17
N GLU A 257 3.28 -11.86 -12.44
CA GLU A 257 3.87 -10.56 -12.10
C GLU A 257 4.17 -9.73 -13.36
N ALA A 258 4.85 -10.32 -14.35
CA ALA A 258 5.21 -9.62 -15.59
C ALA A 258 3.97 -9.13 -16.35
N VAL A 259 2.90 -9.94 -16.42
CA VAL A 259 1.63 -9.55 -17.06
C VAL A 259 0.97 -8.40 -16.29
N PHE A 260 0.96 -8.43 -14.96
CA PHE A 260 0.41 -7.35 -14.12
C PHE A 260 1.16 -6.03 -14.37
N VAL A 261 2.48 -6.05 -14.22
CA VAL A 261 3.34 -4.87 -14.39
C VAL A 261 3.22 -4.30 -15.81
N ALA A 262 3.25 -5.16 -16.83
CA ALA A 262 3.09 -4.74 -18.23
C ALA A 262 1.72 -4.09 -18.48
N SER A 263 0.64 -4.62 -17.86
CA SER A 263 -0.70 -4.06 -17.98
C SER A 263 -0.79 -2.67 -17.37
N CYS A 264 -0.24 -2.46 -16.17
CA CYS A 264 -0.18 -1.15 -15.53
C CYS A 264 0.65 -0.15 -16.33
N ARG A 265 1.82 -0.57 -16.82
CA ARG A 265 2.71 0.29 -17.66
C ARG A 265 2.04 0.72 -18.97
N ARG A 266 1.29 -0.15 -19.60
CA ARG A 266 0.55 0.15 -20.83
C ARG A 266 -0.45 1.29 -20.63
N GLU A 267 -1.04 1.40 -19.43
CA GLU A 267 -1.99 2.46 -19.08
C GLU A 267 -1.32 3.73 -18.55
N GLY A 268 0.03 3.76 -18.46
CA GLY A 268 0.80 4.94 -18.09
C GLY A 268 1.25 5.00 -16.64
N SER A 269 0.92 3.99 -15.81
CA SER A 269 1.51 3.88 -14.47
C SER A 269 3.02 3.70 -14.56
N VAL A 270 3.78 4.50 -13.81
CA VAL A 270 5.25 4.45 -13.80
C VAL A 270 5.75 3.46 -12.76
N HIS A 271 5.16 3.47 -11.59
CA HIS A 271 5.61 2.70 -10.43
C HIS A 271 4.57 1.69 -9.98
N GLN A 272 5.04 0.58 -9.42
CA GLN A 272 4.23 -0.26 -8.55
C GLN A 272 4.24 0.35 -7.15
N ALA A 273 3.09 0.28 -6.45
CA ALA A 273 2.99 0.82 -5.09
C ALA A 273 3.84 0.03 -4.08
N TYR A 274 4.08 -1.23 -4.38
CA TYR A 274 4.94 -2.17 -3.65
C TYR A 274 5.37 -3.30 -4.60
N MET A 275 6.29 -4.16 -4.14
CA MET A 275 6.64 -5.35 -4.90
C MET A 275 5.43 -6.29 -4.98
N PRO A 276 4.94 -6.65 -6.18
CA PRO A 276 3.81 -7.55 -6.31
C PRO A 276 4.05 -8.87 -5.58
N ILE A 277 3.04 -9.38 -4.90
CA ILE A 277 3.03 -10.68 -4.27
C ILE A 277 2.23 -11.61 -5.17
N VAL A 278 2.90 -12.61 -5.72
CA VAL A 278 2.30 -13.63 -6.58
C VAL A 278 2.59 -14.99 -5.99
N ALA A 279 1.63 -15.54 -5.26
CA ALA A 279 1.83 -16.71 -4.42
C ALA A 279 0.90 -17.85 -4.83
N SER A 280 1.46 -18.96 -5.30
CA SER A 280 0.71 -20.14 -5.69
C SER A 280 0.65 -21.18 -4.57
N ALA A 281 -0.45 -21.91 -4.46
CA ALA A 281 -0.64 -23.03 -3.53
C ALA A 281 -0.21 -22.67 -2.09
N GLN A 282 0.76 -23.41 -1.52
CA GLN A 282 1.25 -23.19 -0.14
C GLN A 282 1.96 -21.86 0.07
N HIS A 283 2.51 -21.24 -0.98
CA HIS A 283 3.13 -19.91 -0.88
C HIS A 283 2.11 -18.84 -0.49
N ALA A 284 0.84 -19.03 -0.87
CA ALA A 284 -0.26 -18.13 -0.48
C ALA A 284 -0.46 -18.05 1.05
N ALA A 285 0.14 -18.93 1.84
CA ALA A 285 0.17 -18.86 3.30
C ALA A 285 1.31 -17.98 3.85
N THR A 286 2.15 -17.39 2.98
CA THR A 286 3.22 -16.45 3.35
C THR A 286 2.77 -15.03 2.97
N LEU A 287 2.51 -14.18 3.97
CA LEU A 287 1.81 -12.90 3.79
C LEU A 287 2.54 -11.93 2.84
N HIS A 288 3.87 -11.82 2.93
CA HIS A 288 4.70 -10.97 2.06
C HIS A 288 5.64 -11.84 1.21
N TYR A 289 5.06 -12.73 0.43
CA TYR A 289 5.81 -13.59 -0.49
C TYR A 289 6.17 -12.80 -1.76
N CYS A 290 7.34 -12.18 -1.78
CA CYS A 290 7.82 -11.35 -2.89
C CYS A 290 8.87 -12.07 -3.77
N CYS A 291 9.10 -13.36 -3.59
CA CYS A 291 10.08 -14.10 -4.41
C CYS A 291 9.56 -14.35 -5.82
N ASN A 292 8.27 -14.66 -5.97
CA ASN A 292 7.57 -14.88 -7.24
C ASN A 292 8.34 -15.84 -8.19
N ASP A 293 9.06 -16.85 -7.63
CA ASP A 293 10.07 -17.62 -8.35
C ASP A 293 9.64 -19.07 -8.67
N ARG A 294 8.41 -19.46 -8.30
CA ARG A 294 7.96 -20.85 -8.42
C ARG A 294 7.10 -21.07 -9.66
N ALA A 295 7.23 -22.29 -10.21
CA ALA A 295 6.29 -22.80 -11.19
C ALA A 295 5.04 -23.34 -10.49
N PHE A 296 3.91 -23.26 -11.17
CA PHE A 296 2.68 -23.91 -10.72
C PHE A 296 2.85 -25.42 -10.60
N ALA A 297 2.13 -26.05 -9.67
CA ALA A 297 2.14 -27.50 -9.51
C ALA A 297 1.46 -28.19 -10.70
N TRP A 298 1.95 -29.37 -11.08
CA TRP A 298 1.44 -30.19 -12.18
C TRP A 298 0.98 -31.55 -11.65
N GLY A 299 -0.09 -32.07 -12.24
CA GLY A 299 -0.67 -33.36 -11.89
C GLY A 299 -1.66 -33.29 -10.73
N PRO A 300 -2.27 -34.41 -10.34
CA PRO A 300 -3.16 -34.45 -9.20
C PRO A 300 -2.37 -34.16 -7.90
N ILE A 301 -2.94 -33.31 -7.05
CA ILE A 301 -2.40 -33.09 -5.71
C ILE A 301 -2.66 -34.36 -4.90
N ASN A 302 -1.63 -35.18 -4.69
CA ASN A 302 -1.68 -36.24 -3.69
C ASN A 302 -1.47 -35.58 -2.33
N ALA A 303 -2.44 -35.68 -1.44
CA ALA A 303 -2.39 -35.12 -0.09
C ALA A 303 -1.16 -35.62 0.73
N ASP A 304 -0.54 -36.73 0.33
CA ASP A 304 0.65 -37.31 0.98
C ASP A 304 1.99 -36.73 0.46
N ARG A 305 1.99 -35.92 -0.58
CA ARG A 305 3.23 -35.32 -1.09
C ARG A 305 3.38 -33.88 -0.58
N ARG A 306 3.85 -33.74 0.66
CA ARG A 306 4.29 -32.46 1.26
C ARG A 306 5.53 -31.85 0.59
N ASP A 307 6.14 -32.55 -0.39
CA ASP A 307 7.45 -32.25 -0.96
C ASP A 307 7.42 -31.98 -2.49
N LEU A 308 6.28 -31.56 -3.08
CA LEU A 308 6.26 -31.17 -4.50
C LEU A 308 6.94 -29.80 -4.73
N GLN A 309 8.11 -29.60 -4.13
CA GLN A 309 9.16 -28.76 -4.69
C GLN A 309 9.86 -29.58 -5.77
N VAL A 310 9.29 -29.67 -6.95
CA VAL A 310 9.99 -30.28 -8.08
C VAL A 310 11.03 -29.28 -8.56
N ASN A 311 12.25 -29.43 -8.04
CA ASN A 311 13.44 -28.90 -8.67
C ASN A 311 13.58 -29.53 -10.07
N ARG A 312 13.19 -28.79 -11.11
CA ARG A 312 13.39 -29.19 -12.52
C ARG A 312 14.84 -29.07 -12.98
N HIS A 313 15.83 -29.08 -12.09
CA HIS A 313 17.23 -28.96 -12.45
C HIS A 313 18.00 -30.28 -12.56
N GLU A 314 17.36 -31.44 -12.38
CA GLU A 314 18.07 -32.70 -12.62
C GLU A 314 17.26 -33.61 -13.55
N GLY A 315 17.78 -33.74 -14.76
CA GLY A 315 17.29 -34.72 -15.73
C GLY A 315 17.56 -36.15 -15.25
N HIS A 316 16.56 -36.75 -14.67
CA HIS A 316 16.56 -38.21 -14.47
C HIS A 316 15.54 -38.86 -15.40
N THR A 317 16.06 -39.44 -16.49
CA THR A 317 15.35 -40.37 -17.34
C THR A 317 15.03 -41.66 -16.52
N HIS A 318 13.77 -41.80 -16.13
CA HIS A 318 13.30 -43.11 -15.71
C HIS A 318 12.79 -43.88 -16.93
N ASN A 319 13.61 -44.84 -17.42
CA ASN A 319 13.17 -45.91 -18.31
C ASN A 319 12.24 -46.85 -17.54
N GLY A 320 10.96 -46.68 -17.73
CA GLY A 320 9.92 -47.61 -17.31
C GLY A 320 8.88 -47.71 -18.42
N ILE A 321 8.97 -48.76 -19.25
CA ILE A 321 7.97 -49.10 -20.25
C ILE A 321 6.70 -49.52 -19.54
N ALA A 322 5.67 -48.68 -19.54
CA ALA A 322 4.29 -49.03 -19.28
C ALA A 322 3.44 -48.57 -20.45
N ASN A 323 2.93 -49.52 -21.21
CA ASN A 323 1.90 -49.30 -22.24
C ASN A 323 0.61 -48.82 -21.58
N GLY A 324 0.31 -47.56 -21.66
CA GLY A 324 -0.93 -46.91 -21.29
C GLY A 324 -0.87 -45.50 -21.82
N HIS A 325 -1.96 -44.98 -22.38
CA HIS A 325 -2.08 -43.60 -22.77
C HIS A 325 -1.59 -42.72 -21.61
N GLN A 326 -0.38 -42.16 -21.72
CA GLN A 326 0.08 -41.17 -20.78
C GLN A 326 -0.73 -39.91 -21.05
N ASP A 327 -1.71 -39.66 -20.19
CA ASP A 327 -2.37 -38.34 -20.16
C ASP A 327 -1.26 -37.28 -19.99
N GLU A 328 -1.24 -36.32 -20.89
CA GLU A 328 -0.32 -35.19 -20.80
C GLU A 328 -0.52 -34.51 -19.43
N PRO A 329 0.55 -34.14 -18.72
CA PRO A 329 0.43 -33.52 -17.40
C PRO A 329 -0.37 -32.23 -17.50
N THR A 330 -1.35 -32.06 -16.62
CA THR A 330 -2.19 -30.86 -16.49
C THR A 330 -1.80 -30.08 -15.23
N LEU A 331 -2.15 -28.81 -15.17
CA LEU A 331 -1.99 -28.02 -13.96
C LEU A 331 -2.82 -28.63 -12.81
N ALA A 332 -2.15 -28.87 -11.69
CA ALA A 332 -2.82 -29.36 -10.49
C ALA A 332 -3.79 -28.30 -9.95
N PRO A 333 -4.94 -28.70 -9.39
CA PRO A 333 -5.84 -27.77 -8.71
C PRO A 333 -5.10 -27.03 -7.59
N GLN A 334 -5.03 -25.69 -7.68
CA GLN A 334 -4.39 -24.82 -6.70
C GLN A 334 -4.99 -23.42 -6.76
N VAL A 335 -4.65 -22.56 -5.80
CA VAL A 335 -4.97 -21.14 -5.85
C VAL A 335 -3.75 -20.33 -6.28
N LEU A 336 -4.00 -19.19 -6.89
CA LEU A 336 -3.04 -18.11 -7.11
C LEU A 336 -3.54 -16.89 -6.36
N LEU A 337 -2.84 -16.50 -5.30
CA LEU A 337 -3.04 -15.25 -4.60
C LEU A 337 -2.15 -14.20 -5.24
N LEU A 338 -2.77 -13.20 -5.85
CA LEU A 338 -2.13 -12.03 -6.41
C LEU A 338 -2.48 -10.81 -5.56
N ASP A 339 -1.49 -10.23 -4.93
CA ASP A 339 -1.57 -8.99 -4.17
C ASP A 339 -0.66 -7.97 -4.82
N ALA A 340 -1.25 -7.03 -5.55
CA ALA A 340 -0.52 -6.11 -6.39
C ALA A 340 -1.32 -4.83 -6.67
N GLY A 341 -0.63 -3.71 -6.63
CA GLY A 341 -1.18 -2.40 -6.94
C GLY A 341 -0.13 -1.50 -7.59
N CYS A 342 -0.58 -0.62 -8.48
CA CYS A 342 0.27 0.39 -9.10
C CYS A 342 0.06 1.76 -8.46
N GLU A 343 0.93 2.70 -8.77
CA GLU A 343 0.76 4.11 -8.47
C GLU A 343 0.22 4.87 -9.69
N TRP A 344 -0.65 5.82 -9.43
CA TRP A 344 -1.03 6.84 -10.40
C TRP A 344 -0.67 8.20 -9.83
N ARG A 345 0.31 8.87 -10.44
CA ARG A 345 0.84 10.16 -9.95
C ARG A 345 1.22 10.10 -8.47
N ASN A 346 2.00 9.08 -8.11
CA ASN A 346 2.49 8.78 -6.76
C ASN A 346 1.40 8.38 -5.74
N TYR A 347 0.12 8.29 -6.12
CA TYR A 347 -0.93 7.74 -5.25
C TYR A 347 -1.11 6.24 -5.50
N ALA A 348 -1.09 5.48 -4.43
CA ALA A 348 -1.10 4.03 -4.44
C ALA A 348 -2.49 3.42 -4.67
N SER A 349 -2.50 2.19 -5.14
CA SER A 349 -3.61 1.22 -5.00
C SER A 349 -3.09 -0.03 -4.33
N ASP A 350 -4.00 -0.81 -3.75
CA ASP A 350 -3.71 -2.07 -3.07
C ASP A 350 -4.87 -3.03 -3.28
N ILE A 351 -4.62 -4.12 -4.00
CA ILE A 351 -5.68 -5.05 -4.38
C ILE A 351 -5.16 -6.48 -4.28
N THR A 352 -5.85 -7.30 -3.51
CA THR A 352 -5.62 -8.75 -3.54
C THR A 352 -6.80 -9.48 -4.16
N ARG A 353 -6.50 -10.40 -5.06
CA ARG A 353 -7.43 -11.40 -5.56
C ARG A 353 -6.81 -12.79 -5.49
N THR A 354 -7.62 -13.74 -5.07
CA THR A 354 -7.26 -15.17 -5.11
C THR A 354 -8.06 -15.85 -6.20
N THR A 355 -7.37 -16.50 -7.13
CA THR A 355 -7.97 -17.13 -8.32
C THR A 355 -7.65 -18.62 -8.37
N PRO A 356 -8.54 -19.46 -8.93
CA PRO A 356 -8.24 -20.88 -9.16
C PRO A 356 -7.29 -21.06 -10.35
N VAL A 357 -6.34 -21.97 -10.19
CA VAL A 357 -5.44 -22.44 -11.26
C VAL A 357 -5.58 -23.95 -11.38
N GLY A 358 -5.60 -24.49 -12.58
CA GLY A 358 -5.95 -25.88 -12.84
C GLY A 358 -7.45 -26.16 -12.63
N ASN A 359 -7.86 -27.40 -12.54
CA ASN A 359 -9.25 -27.82 -12.33
C ASN A 359 -10.28 -27.13 -13.26
N GLY A 360 -9.89 -26.90 -14.52
CA GLY A 360 -10.73 -26.16 -15.47
C GLY A 360 -11.04 -24.71 -15.09
N GLY A 361 -10.15 -24.07 -14.31
CA GLY A 361 -10.32 -22.69 -13.85
C GLY A 361 -11.35 -22.54 -12.73
N ARG A 362 -11.63 -23.60 -11.99
CA ARG A 362 -12.60 -23.62 -10.88
C ARG A 362 -11.89 -23.98 -9.57
N PHE A 363 -12.36 -23.39 -8.47
CA PHE A 363 -11.89 -23.76 -7.14
C PHE A 363 -12.21 -25.24 -6.83
N THR A 364 -11.35 -25.90 -6.02
CA THR A 364 -11.75 -27.13 -5.33
C THR A 364 -12.85 -26.84 -4.31
N SER A 365 -13.54 -27.87 -3.81
CA SER A 365 -14.57 -27.70 -2.78
C SER A 365 -14.05 -26.99 -1.53
N GLU A 366 -12.84 -27.37 -1.09
CA GLU A 366 -12.17 -26.78 0.07
C GLU A 366 -11.76 -25.32 -0.18
N ALA A 367 -11.09 -25.06 -1.30
CA ALA A 367 -10.68 -23.69 -1.66
C ALA A 367 -11.90 -22.77 -1.84
N ARG A 368 -12.98 -23.27 -2.47
CA ARG A 368 -14.23 -22.52 -2.63
C ARG A 368 -14.87 -22.17 -1.28
N ALA A 369 -14.90 -23.15 -0.34
CA ALA A 369 -15.46 -22.93 0.99
C ALA A 369 -14.68 -21.86 1.77
N ILE A 370 -13.34 -21.89 1.73
CA ILE A 370 -12.49 -20.88 2.36
C ILE A 370 -12.64 -19.52 1.66
N TYR A 371 -12.65 -19.50 0.32
CA TYR A 371 -12.85 -18.26 -0.44
C TYR A 371 -14.18 -17.57 -0.08
N GLN A 372 -15.26 -18.33 -0.04
CA GLN A 372 -16.59 -17.82 0.34
C GLN A 372 -16.62 -17.29 1.78
N LEU A 373 -15.87 -17.92 2.70
CA LEU A 373 -15.77 -17.43 4.06
C LEU A 373 -14.98 -16.10 4.14
N VAL A 374 -13.85 -15.99 3.42
CA VAL A 374 -13.08 -14.73 3.34
C VAL A 374 -13.91 -13.64 2.67
N LEU A 375 -14.63 -13.94 1.59
CA LEU A 375 -15.53 -12.99 0.94
C LEU A 375 -16.62 -12.50 1.89
N LYS A 376 -17.18 -13.39 2.70
CA LYS A 376 -18.16 -13.04 3.73
C LYS A 376 -17.53 -12.12 4.79
N MET A 377 -16.32 -12.44 5.28
CA MET A 377 -15.59 -11.57 6.23
C MET A 377 -15.42 -10.16 5.66
N GLN A 378 -15.01 -10.06 4.39
CA GLN A 378 -14.79 -8.78 3.72
C GLN A 378 -16.10 -8.00 3.51
N ASN A 379 -17.15 -8.65 3.01
CA ASN A 379 -18.43 -7.98 2.78
C ASN A 379 -19.04 -7.46 4.08
N GLU A 380 -19.05 -8.26 5.16
CA GLU A 380 -19.53 -7.82 6.48
C GLU A 380 -18.69 -6.66 7.04
N ALA A 381 -17.38 -6.68 6.85
CA ALA A 381 -16.50 -5.58 7.21
C ALA A 381 -16.88 -4.31 6.45
N ILE A 382 -16.98 -4.37 5.11
CA ILE A 382 -17.32 -3.23 4.24
C ILE A 382 -18.70 -2.64 4.58
N GLU A 383 -19.71 -3.49 4.76
CA GLU A 383 -21.07 -3.08 5.10
C GLU A 383 -21.14 -2.34 6.44
N SER A 384 -20.24 -2.62 7.37
CA SER A 384 -20.20 -1.97 8.70
C SER A 384 -19.58 -0.57 8.68
N LEU A 385 -18.81 -0.21 7.62
CA LEU A 385 -17.99 1.00 7.59
C LEU A 385 -18.83 2.27 7.57
N LYS A 386 -18.58 3.14 8.53
CA LYS A 386 -19.18 4.48 8.62
C LYS A 386 -18.36 5.36 9.57
N PRO A 387 -18.47 6.68 9.48
CA PRO A 387 -17.84 7.58 10.45
C PRO A 387 -18.19 7.24 11.89
N GLY A 388 -17.19 7.30 12.77
CA GLY A 388 -17.33 6.99 14.20
C GLY A 388 -17.13 5.52 14.58
N LEU A 389 -17.20 4.57 13.63
CA LEU A 389 -16.87 3.17 13.91
C LEU A 389 -15.37 3.06 14.18
N HIS A 390 -15.00 2.44 15.30
CA HIS A 390 -13.59 2.19 15.61
C HIS A 390 -13.07 0.99 14.82
N TRP A 391 -11.87 1.11 14.23
CA TRP A 391 -11.30 0.07 13.34
C TRP A 391 -11.06 -1.27 14.05
N ASP A 392 -10.75 -1.24 15.36
CA ASP A 392 -10.63 -2.45 16.18
C ASP A 392 -11.91 -3.30 16.19
N ALA A 393 -13.09 -2.68 16.12
CA ALA A 393 -14.35 -3.41 16.05
C ALA A 393 -14.51 -4.19 14.74
N VAL A 394 -14.00 -3.66 13.63
CA VAL A 394 -13.98 -4.33 12.32
C VAL A 394 -13.07 -5.55 12.38
N GLN A 395 -11.88 -5.41 12.97
CA GLN A 395 -10.95 -6.52 13.19
C GLN A 395 -11.61 -7.66 14.00
N LEU A 396 -12.23 -7.32 15.12
CA LEU A 396 -12.92 -8.31 15.96
C LEU A 396 -14.08 -8.98 15.22
N GLN A 397 -14.83 -8.24 14.42
CA GLN A 397 -15.91 -8.79 13.60
C GLN A 397 -15.40 -9.86 12.63
N CYS A 398 -14.26 -9.61 11.96
CA CYS A 398 -13.64 -10.60 11.07
C CYS A 398 -13.28 -11.89 11.82
N HIS A 399 -12.70 -11.81 13.03
CA HIS A 399 -12.41 -13.00 13.85
C HIS A 399 -13.68 -13.75 14.25
N LYS A 400 -14.76 -13.04 14.62
CA LYS A 400 -16.05 -13.66 14.93
C LYS A 400 -16.64 -14.41 13.73
N THR A 401 -16.57 -13.81 12.54
CA THR A 401 -17.05 -14.43 11.31
C THR A 401 -16.23 -15.66 10.94
N LEU A 402 -14.89 -15.59 11.09
CA LEU A 402 -13.99 -16.74 10.90
C LEU A 402 -14.34 -17.89 11.85
N VAL A 403 -14.45 -17.63 13.17
CA VAL A 403 -14.77 -18.65 14.18
C VAL A 403 -16.09 -19.34 13.84
N ASN A 404 -17.15 -18.58 13.55
CA ASN A 404 -18.46 -19.11 13.16
C ASN A 404 -18.40 -19.91 11.85
N GLY A 405 -17.59 -19.47 10.89
CA GLY A 405 -17.37 -20.17 9.63
C GLY A 405 -16.66 -21.51 9.86
N PHE A 406 -15.59 -21.51 10.63
CA PHE A 406 -14.83 -22.73 10.92
C PHE A 406 -15.62 -23.75 11.75
N LEU A 407 -16.49 -23.30 12.65
CA LEU A 407 -17.44 -24.19 13.32
C LEU A 407 -18.40 -24.87 12.32
N LYS A 408 -18.91 -24.12 11.33
CA LYS A 408 -19.77 -24.69 10.27
C LYS A 408 -19.04 -25.65 9.34
N LEU A 409 -17.77 -25.40 9.04
CA LEU A 409 -16.92 -26.26 8.23
C LEU A 409 -16.38 -27.47 9.03
N GLY A 410 -16.56 -27.48 10.36
CA GLY A 410 -16.06 -28.52 11.26
C GLY A 410 -14.56 -28.42 11.55
N ILE A 411 -13.87 -27.36 11.08
CA ILE A 411 -12.45 -27.12 11.38
C ILE A 411 -12.28 -26.79 12.87
N PHE A 412 -13.20 -25.98 13.42
CA PHE A 412 -13.31 -25.75 14.86
C PHE A 412 -14.45 -26.57 15.46
N LYS A 413 -14.31 -26.90 16.75
CA LYS A 413 -15.30 -27.58 17.58
C LYS A 413 -15.38 -26.95 18.98
N GLY A 414 -16.56 -26.94 19.58
CA GLY A 414 -16.79 -26.36 20.90
C GLY A 414 -17.58 -25.06 20.87
N ASP A 415 -17.50 -24.30 21.96
CA ASP A 415 -18.22 -23.04 22.12
C ASP A 415 -17.52 -21.90 21.42
N ALA A 416 -18.26 -21.07 20.66
CA ALA A 416 -17.71 -19.98 19.86
C ALA A 416 -17.02 -18.90 20.71
N SER A 417 -17.55 -18.58 21.90
CA SER A 417 -16.94 -17.61 22.79
C SER A 417 -15.62 -18.12 23.36
N ALA A 418 -15.60 -19.39 23.81
CA ALA A 418 -14.39 -20.02 24.32
C ALA A 418 -13.29 -20.11 23.24
N ILE A 419 -13.67 -20.38 21.98
CA ILE A 419 -12.73 -20.37 20.84
C ILE A 419 -12.16 -18.97 20.62
N LEU A 420 -13.02 -17.95 20.65
CA LEU A 420 -12.59 -16.56 20.49
C LEU A 420 -11.65 -16.14 21.63
N ASP A 421 -12.02 -16.46 22.89
CA ASP A 421 -11.23 -16.14 24.08
C ASP A 421 -9.87 -16.84 24.09
N SER A 422 -9.75 -18.01 23.44
CA SER A 422 -8.48 -18.70 23.28
C SER A 422 -7.54 -18.06 22.24
N GLU A 423 -8.02 -17.10 21.45
CA GLU A 423 -7.33 -16.45 20.34
C GLU A 423 -6.79 -17.41 19.26
N VAL A 424 -7.21 -18.68 19.24
CA VAL A 424 -6.73 -19.67 18.27
C VAL A 424 -6.97 -19.26 16.82
N SER A 425 -7.98 -18.43 16.55
CA SER A 425 -8.28 -17.90 15.22
C SER A 425 -7.16 -17.01 14.67
N SER A 426 -6.31 -16.42 15.53
CA SER A 426 -5.15 -15.62 15.09
C SER A 426 -4.07 -16.45 14.36
N ALA A 427 -4.04 -17.76 14.56
CA ALA A 427 -3.15 -18.65 13.80
C ALA A 427 -3.58 -18.83 12.33
N PHE A 428 -4.85 -18.57 12.02
CA PHE A 428 -5.42 -18.66 10.68
C PHE A 428 -5.61 -17.29 10.03
N TYR A 429 -5.78 -16.23 10.84
CA TYR A 429 -5.90 -14.85 10.42
C TYR A 429 -5.00 -13.95 11.29
N PRO A 430 -3.70 -13.88 10.96
CA PRO A 430 -2.69 -13.29 11.84
C PRO A 430 -2.48 -11.79 11.66
N HIS A 431 -3.03 -11.15 10.62
CA HIS A 431 -2.79 -9.75 10.28
C HIS A 431 -4.00 -8.84 10.52
N GLY A 432 -3.82 -7.54 10.35
CA GLY A 432 -4.88 -6.55 10.45
C GLY A 432 -5.85 -6.60 9.27
N VAL A 433 -7.10 -6.21 9.50
CA VAL A 433 -8.15 -6.16 8.47
C VAL A 433 -7.90 -5.09 7.41
N GLY A 434 -6.91 -4.22 7.62
CA GLY A 434 -6.52 -3.19 6.66
C GLY A 434 -5.72 -2.06 7.29
N HIS A 435 -5.37 -1.09 6.47
CA HIS A 435 -4.52 0.05 6.82
C HIS A 435 -4.91 1.30 6.04
N SER A 436 -4.40 2.47 6.44
CA SER A 436 -4.49 3.69 5.65
C SER A 436 -3.68 3.55 4.37
N LEU A 437 -4.20 4.12 3.28
CA LEU A 437 -3.57 4.15 1.97
C LEU A 437 -3.61 5.57 1.40
N GLY A 438 -2.58 5.97 0.67
CA GLY A 438 -2.48 7.30 0.06
C GLY A 438 -1.31 7.42 -0.90
N LEU A 439 -0.37 8.34 -0.63
CA LEU A 439 0.90 8.44 -1.33
C LEU A 439 1.81 7.24 -1.04
N ASP A 440 1.65 6.64 0.11
CA ASP A 440 2.31 5.38 0.46
C ASP A 440 1.25 4.28 0.62
N VAL A 441 1.60 3.03 0.27
CA VAL A 441 0.68 1.90 0.43
C VAL A 441 0.30 1.72 1.90
N HIS A 442 1.26 1.74 2.82
CA HIS A 442 1.05 1.81 4.27
C HIS A 442 1.22 3.27 4.73
N ASP A 443 0.16 4.06 4.55
CA ASP A 443 0.21 5.52 4.68
C ASP A 443 0.19 5.99 6.14
N VAL A 444 0.90 7.09 6.42
CA VAL A 444 0.86 7.90 7.65
C VAL A 444 0.86 7.12 8.97
N PRO A 445 1.87 6.31 9.27
CA PRO A 445 1.85 5.37 10.39
C PRO A 445 1.64 6.03 11.76
N SER A 446 2.21 7.22 12.01
CA SER A 446 2.05 7.91 13.30
C SER A 446 0.64 8.49 13.50
N ALA A 447 -0.08 8.84 12.43
CA ALA A 447 -1.45 9.30 12.52
C ALA A 447 -2.44 8.14 12.51
N SER A 448 -2.16 7.05 11.79
CA SER A 448 -3.01 5.86 11.70
C SER A 448 -3.02 5.04 12.99
N LYS A 449 -1.89 4.99 13.69
CA LYS A 449 -1.73 4.28 14.96
C LYS A 449 -0.98 5.18 15.95
N PRO A 450 -1.67 6.17 16.52
CA PRO A 450 -1.04 7.09 17.47
C PRO A 450 -0.59 6.31 18.71
N GLU A 451 0.64 6.55 19.14
CA GLU A 451 1.14 6.03 20.42
C GLU A 451 0.26 6.54 21.57
N PRO A 452 -0.03 5.70 22.58
CA PRO A 452 -0.76 6.16 23.76
C PRO A 452 0.07 7.28 24.41
N VAL A 453 -0.45 8.49 24.40
CA VAL A 453 0.23 9.62 25.02
C VAL A 453 0.19 9.44 26.53
N THR A 454 1.37 9.28 27.14
CA THR A 454 1.53 9.29 28.58
C THR A 454 0.98 10.59 29.18
N ALA A 455 0.06 10.43 30.09
CA ALA A 455 -0.44 11.34 31.15
C ALA A 455 -0.74 12.82 30.86
N SER A 456 -0.38 13.45 29.73
CA SER A 456 -0.66 14.88 29.51
C SER A 456 -0.91 15.32 28.07
N GLY A 457 -0.99 14.41 27.11
CA GLY A 457 -1.14 14.75 25.69
C GLY A 457 -2.40 14.17 25.06
N THR A 458 -3.21 15.01 24.50
CA THR A 458 -4.38 14.71 23.68
C THR A 458 -3.92 13.99 22.40
N LEU A 459 -4.59 12.91 22.00
CA LEU A 459 -4.47 12.31 20.67
C LEU A 459 -4.88 13.36 19.62
N LEU A 460 -3.88 13.92 18.95
CA LEU A 460 -4.00 15.19 18.21
C LEU A 460 -4.67 15.07 16.84
N ALA A 461 -4.83 13.85 16.31
CA ALA A 461 -5.42 13.67 14.99
C ALA A 461 -6.94 13.83 14.95
N LEU A 462 -7.66 13.46 16.00
CA LEU A 462 -9.13 13.34 15.97
C LEU A 462 -9.88 13.94 17.19
N GLY A 463 -9.19 14.64 18.10
CA GLY A 463 -9.81 15.29 19.28
C GLY A 463 -9.70 14.47 20.58
N PRO A 464 -10.21 15.03 21.70
CA PRO A 464 -9.84 14.60 23.07
C PRO A 464 -10.44 13.26 23.56
N ASN A 465 -11.19 12.52 22.76
CA ASN A 465 -11.98 11.38 23.23
C ASN A 465 -11.68 10.04 22.51
N VAL A 466 -10.52 9.89 21.86
CA VAL A 466 -10.17 8.63 21.22
C VAL A 466 -9.59 7.67 22.26
N THR A 467 -10.41 6.77 22.76
CA THR A 467 -9.99 5.67 23.65
C THR A 467 -9.85 4.39 22.85
N THR A 468 -8.82 3.59 23.14
CA THR A 468 -8.74 2.22 22.62
C THR A 468 -9.96 1.43 23.14
N PRO A 469 -10.71 0.73 22.27
CA PRO A 469 -11.83 -0.08 22.71
C PRO A 469 -11.42 -1.11 23.77
N VAL A 470 -12.29 -1.34 24.76
CA VAL A 470 -12.03 -2.28 25.85
C VAL A 470 -11.81 -3.71 25.33
N GLU A 471 -12.46 -4.08 24.21
CA GLU A 471 -12.30 -5.38 23.56
C GLU A 471 -10.87 -5.69 23.14
N SER A 472 -10.10 -4.68 22.73
CA SER A 472 -8.70 -4.88 22.30
C SER A 472 -7.75 -5.28 23.44
N ILE A 473 -8.15 -5.07 24.68
CA ILE A 473 -7.41 -5.49 25.89
C ILE A 473 -7.59 -7.00 26.12
N HIS A 474 -8.75 -7.55 25.77
CA HIS A 474 -9.09 -8.95 26.03
C HIS A 474 -8.48 -9.91 25.01
N HIS A 475 -8.19 -9.44 23.78
CA HIS A 475 -7.69 -10.27 22.67
C HIS A 475 -6.46 -9.62 22.01
N PRO A 476 -5.32 -9.49 22.70
CA PRO A 476 -4.17 -8.74 22.18
C PRO A 476 -3.59 -9.31 20.88
N SER A 477 -3.70 -10.62 20.63
CA SER A 477 -3.18 -11.24 19.41
C SER A 477 -3.91 -10.76 18.15
N PHE A 478 -5.21 -10.43 18.24
CA PHE A 478 -5.98 -9.96 17.10
C PHE A 478 -5.52 -8.59 16.59
N TYR A 479 -4.93 -7.75 17.44
CA TYR A 479 -4.58 -6.37 17.14
C TYR A 479 -3.08 -6.15 16.97
N ARG A 480 -2.27 -7.20 17.15
CA ARG A 480 -0.80 -7.10 17.15
C ARG A 480 -0.25 -6.43 15.90
N TYR A 481 -0.79 -6.77 14.74
CA TYR A 481 -0.34 -6.26 13.44
C TYR A 481 -1.32 -5.29 12.79
N LEU A 482 -2.33 -4.81 13.54
CA LEU A 482 -3.28 -3.83 13.03
C LEU A 482 -2.59 -2.47 12.90
N ARG A 483 -2.57 -1.93 11.67
CA ARG A 483 -1.86 -0.67 11.34
C ARG A 483 -2.71 0.58 11.51
N LEU A 484 -4.04 0.46 11.48
CA LEU A 484 -4.98 1.55 11.74
C LEU A 484 -5.70 1.25 13.07
N ARG A 485 -5.70 2.19 14.03
CA ARG A 485 -6.32 2.04 15.34
C ARG A 485 -7.03 3.31 15.77
N LEU A 486 -8.02 3.71 14.97
CA LEU A 486 -8.76 4.96 15.11
C LEU A 486 -10.26 4.74 14.85
N PRO A 487 -11.14 5.63 15.36
CA PRO A 487 -12.45 5.82 14.79
C PRO A 487 -12.34 6.31 13.34
N LEU A 488 -13.19 5.80 12.46
CA LEU A 488 -13.22 6.22 11.05
C LEU A 488 -13.78 7.64 10.93
N VAL A 489 -13.24 8.39 9.98
CA VAL A 489 -13.67 9.75 9.66
C VAL A 489 -13.83 9.85 8.14
N ALA A 490 -14.82 10.61 7.68
CA ALA A 490 -15.02 10.87 6.25
C ALA A 490 -13.76 11.45 5.61
N GLY A 491 -13.42 10.97 4.42
CA GLY A 491 -12.18 11.29 3.69
C GLY A 491 -10.99 10.39 4.03
N MET A 492 -11.07 9.50 5.00
CA MET A 492 -10.07 8.44 5.15
C MET A 492 -10.16 7.46 3.98
N VAL A 493 -9.01 7.08 3.43
CA VAL A 493 -8.89 5.98 2.46
C VAL A 493 -8.11 4.85 3.11
N LEU A 494 -8.64 3.64 3.00
CA LEU A 494 -8.12 2.46 3.68
C LEU A 494 -8.37 1.19 2.86
N THR A 495 -7.63 0.12 3.17
CA THR A 495 -7.87 -1.22 2.64
C THR A 495 -8.83 -2.00 3.52
N VAL A 496 -9.52 -3.00 2.95
CA VAL A 496 -10.25 -4.05 3.67
C VAL A 496 -9.82 -5.39 3.09
N GLU A 497 -8.98 -6.12 3.83
CA GLU A 497 -8.16 -7.22 3.32
C GLU A 497 -8.20 -8.49 4.20
N PRO A 498 -9.32 -8.97 4.70
CA PRO A 498 -9.29 -10.19 5.50
C PRO A 498 -8.75 -11.38 4.70
N GLY A 499 -8.09 -12.30 5.40
CA GLY A 499 -7.55 -13.52 4.80
C GLY A 499 -7.58 -14.71 5.76
N ILE A 500 -7.52 -15.92 5.19
CA ILE A 500 -7.41 -17.17 5.93
C ILE A 500 -6.23 -17.96 5.37
N TYR A 501 -5.33 -18.38 6.25
CA TYR A 501 -4.07 -19.02 5.87
C TYR A 501 -3.83 -20.30 6.64
N PHE A 502 -3.33 -21.31 5.94
CA PHE A 502 -2.94 -22.60 6.51
C PHE A 502 -1.41 -22.73 6.56
N SER A 503 -0.77 -21.75 7.22
CA SER A 503 0.68 -21.73 7.38
C SER A 503 1.13 -22.78 8.39
N PRO A 504 1.98 -23.76 8.03
CA PRO A 504 2.49 -24.75 8.98
C PRO A 504 3.16 -24.12 10.20
N HIS A 505 3.85 -22.99 10.02
CA HIS A 505 4.55 -22.29 11.09
C HIS A 505 3.59 -21.63 12.08
N LEU A 506 2.52 -21.00 11.59
CA LEU A 506 1.51 -20.36 12.43
C LEU A 506 0.60 -21.40 13.11
N LEU A 507 0.36 -22.55 12.46
CA LEU A 507 -0.46 -23.62 13.00
C LEU A 507 0.29 -24.47 14.04
N ALA A 508 1.61 -24.60 13.93
CA ALA A 508 2.40 -25.44 14.84
C ALA A 508 2.15 -25.17 16.34
N PRO A 509 2.12 -23.92 16.84
CA PRO A 509 1.86 -23.64 18.26
C PRO A 509 0.46 -24.03 18.73
N VAL A 510 -0.52 -24.04 17.84
CA VAL A 510 -1.94 -24.29 18.16
C VAL A 510 -2.41 -25.69 17.78
N ARG A 511 -1.54 -26.54 17.25
CA ARG A 511 -1.86 -27.93 16.85
C ARG A 511 -2.48 -28.77 17.97
N ASN A 512 -2.16 -28.48 19.22
CA ASN A 512 -2.72 -29.22 20.38
C ASN A 512 -3.97 -28.53 20.97
N SER A 513 -4.51 -27.51 20.31
CA SER A 513 -5.73 -26.84 20.80
C SER A 513 -6.91 -27.81 20.81
N PRO A 514 -7.67 -27.88 21.91
CA PRO A 514 -8.85 -28.73 21.97
C PRO A 514 -9.98 -28.27 21.04
N PHE A 515 -9.88 -27.05 20.51
CA PHE A 515 -10.86 -26.44 19.63
C PHE A 515 -10.66 -26.81 18.16
N ILE A 516 -9.54 -27.45 17.77
CA ILE A 516 -9.26 -27.83 16.37
C ILE A 516 -9.61 -29.29 16.14
N ASP A 517 -10.33 -29.57 15.05
CA ASP A 517 -10.49 -30.91 14.51
C ASP A 517 -9.44 -31.16 13.43
N HIS A 518 -8.45 -32.02 13.76
CA HIS A 518 -7.29 -32.22 12.89
C HIS A 518 -7.59 -33.03 11.62
N GLU A 519 -8.56 -33.94 11.67
CA GLU A 519 -8.95 -34.70 10.49
C GLU A 519 -9.65 -33.81 9.47
N VAL A 520 -10.47 -32.91 9.95
CA VAL A 520 -11.13 -31.92 9.09
C VAL A 520 -10.14 -30.86 8.60
N LEU A 521 -9.29 -30.31 9.49
CA LEU A 521 -8.28 -29.30 9.14
C LEU A 521 -7.36 -29.79 8.01
N ALA A 522 -6.91 -31.04 8.07
CA ALA A 522 -6.01 -31.63 7.08
C ALA A 522 -6.54 -31.56 5.63
N LYS A 523 -7.86 -31.52 5.44
CA LYS A 523 -8.50 -31.38 4.12
C LYS A 523 -8.29 -29.99 3.53
N TYR A 524 -8.16 -28.98 4.38
CA TYR A 524 -8.05 -27.56 3.98
C TYR A 524 -6.60 -27.07 3.89
N GLU A 525 -5.64 -27.74 4.51
CA GLU A 525 -4.25 -27.28 4.55
C GLU A 525 -3.63 -27.09 3.14
N SER A 526 -4.06 -27.89 2.16
CA SER A 526 -3.59 -27.79 0.77
C SER A 526 -4.05 -26.51 0.06
N VAL A 527 -5.04 -25.79 0.58
CA VAL A 527 -5.50 -24.50 0.04
C VAL A 527 -4.38 -23.44 0.13
N GLY A 528 -3.52 -23.52 1.16
CA GLY A 528 -2.46 -22.55 1.40
C GLY A 528 -2.99 -21.27 2.01
N GLY A 529 -3.51 -20.36 1.20
CA GLY A 529 -4.08 -19.10 1.70
C GLY A 529 -5.04 -18.44 0.73
N VAL A 530 -5.97 -17.67 1.29
CA VAL A 530 -6.94 -16.84 0.56
C VAL A 530 -6.97 -15.47 1.19
N ARG A 531 -6.80 -14.41 0.40
CA ARG A 531 -7.04 -13.01 0.76
C ARG A 531 -7.88 -12.35 -0.33
N ILE A 532 -8.78 -11.47 0.07
CA ILE A 532 -9.56 -10.61 -0.82
C ILE A 532 -9.45 -9.19 -0.26
N GLU A 533 -9.00 -8.27 -1.07
CA GLU A 533 -8.70 -6.90 -0.67
C GLU A 533 -9.25 -5.89 -1.63
N ASP A 534 -9.88 -4.86 -1.07
CA ASP A 534 -10.36 -3.68 -1.77
C ASP A 534 -9.90 -2.41 -1.06
N VAL A 535 -9.75 -1.34 -1.81
CA VAL A 535 -9.52 0.03 -1.31
C VAL A 535 -10.85 0.77 -1.22
N LEU A 536 -11.12 1.39 -0.07
CA LEU A 536 -12.35 2.12 0.19
C LEU A 536 -12.08 3.54 0.70
N VAL A 537 -12.94 4.48 0.33
CA VAL A 537 -12.99 5.80 0.96
C VAL A 537 -14.18 5.87 1.91
N ILE A 538 -13.96 6.38 3.11
CA ILE A 538 -15.03 6.64 4.08
C ILE A 538 -15.75 7.92 3.65
N THR A 539 -17.07 7.81 3.46
CA THR A 539 -17.97 8.91 3.11
C THR A 539 -18.67 9.45 4.35
N GLU A 540 -19.49 10.48 4.21
CA GLU A 540 -20.26 11.06 5.33
C GLU A 540 -21.22 10.04 5.99
N ASN A 541 -21.74 9.06 5.23
CA ASN A 541 -22.77 8.14 5.71
C ASN A 541 -22.40 6.65 5.61
N GLY A 542 -21.19 6.32 5.13
CA GLY A 542 -20.77 4.95 4.89
C GLY A 542 -19.40 4.87 4.25
N SER A 543 -19.26 4.06 3.21
CA SER A 543 -18.02 3.94 2.41
C SER A 543 -18.32 3.80 0.92
N GLU A 544 -17.36 4.16 0.08
CA GLU A 544 -17.36 3.90 -1.36
C GLU A 544 -16.17 2.97 -1.69
N ASN A 545 -16.44 1.88 -2.39
CA ASN A 545 -15.38 0.97 -2.87
C ASN A 545 -14.76 1.52 -4.16
N LEU A 546 -13.46 1.76 -4.15
CA LEU A 546 -12.69 2.26 -5.29
C LEU A 546 -12.16 1.13 -6.19
N THR A 547 -12.13 -0.10 -5.68
CA THR A 547 -11.69 -1.28 -6.42
C THR A 547 -12.81 -1.81 -7.30
N THR A 548 -12.56 -1.93 -8.59
CA THR A 548 -13.60 -2.26 -9.57
C THR A 548 -13.53 -3.70 -10.11
N VAL A 549 -12.42 -4.43 -9.91
CA VAL A 549 -12.32 -5.83 -10.31
C VAL A 549 -13.26 -6.70 -9.47
N GLY A 550 -13.99 -7.60 -10.11
CA GLY A 550 -14.92 -8.50 -9.44
C GLY A 550 -14.25 -9.41 -8.41
N LYS A 551 -15.03 -9.88 -7.45
CA LYS A 551 -14.59 -10.78 -6.37
C LYS A 551 -15.57 -11.93 -6.08
N GLU A 552 -16.71 -11.93 -6.76
CA GLU A 552 -17.69 -13.01 -6.61
C GLU A 552 -17.12 -14.30 -7.21
N VAL A 553 -17.34 -15.43 -6.53
CA VAL A 553 -16.77 -16.74 -6.91
C VAL A 553 -17.12 -17.08 -8.36
N GLU A 554 -18.38 -16.91 -8.74
CA GLU A 554 -18.88 -17.23 -10.06
C GLU A 554 -18.25 -16.33 -11.15
N TRP A 555 -18.00 -15.08 -10.84
CA TRP A 555 -17.33 -14.15 -11.75
C TRP A 555 -15.87 -14.55 -11.97
N ILE A 556 -15.14 -14.84 -10.90
CA ILE A 556 -13.73 -15.26 -10.97
C ILE A 556 -13.60 -16.58 -11.75
N GLU A 557 -14.44 -17.59 -11.43
CA GLU A 557 -14.41 -18.88 -12.12
C GLU A 557 -14.72 -18.77 -13.61
N ARG A 558 -15.67 -17.90 -14.00
CA ARG A 558 -15.97 -17.65 -15.43
C ARG A 558 -14.77 -17.07 -16.18
N LEU A 559 -14.03 -16.16 -15.58
CA LEU A 559 -12.82 -15.60 -16.20
C LEU A 559 -11.69 -16.64 -16.24
N SER A 560 -11.43 -17.31 -15.12
CA SER A 560 -10.35 -18.29 -15.01
C SER A 560 -10.59 -19.59 -15.79
N SER A 561 -11.85 -19.89 -16.19
CA SER A 561 -12.20 -20.99 -17.10
C SER A 561 -12.22 -20.60 -18.59
N GLY A 562 -12.11 -19.32 -18.89
CA GLY A 562 -12.19 -18.80 -20.26
C GLY A 562 -13.61 -18.78 -20.85
N GLU A 563 -14.63 -18.77 -20.01
CA GLU A 563 -16.05 -18.68 -20.44
C GLU A 563 -16.44 -17.27 -20.90
N VAL A 564 -15.59 -16.25 -20.65
CA VAL A 564 -15.86 -14.83 -20.97
C VAL A 564 -14.71 -14.22 -21.78
#